data_37ca9ddada2b894eb3925dbdad41a8e5
#
_entry.id   37ca9ddada2b894eb3925dbdad41a8e5
#
_cell.length_a   1.000
_cell.length_b   1.000
_cell.length_c   1.000
_cell.angle_alpha   90.00
_cell.angle_beta   90.00
_cell.angle_gamma   90.00
#
_symmetry.space_group_name_H-M   'P 1'
#
loop_
_entity.id
_entity.type
_entity.pdbx_description
1 polymer ?
#
loop_
_entity_poly.entity_id
_entity_poly.type
_entity_poly.pdbx_seq_one_letter_code
_entity_poly.pdbx_strand_id
1 'polypeptide(L)'
;MAPCRGRLAAPGFPRRAAMSRRRDLEHHRHSLGEIREIMNSMKNLAYMETRKLARFLPAQQAVVKSIETMAADFLSFHPGILAEAAETAPVFLMIGTERGFCGDFNHALMDRLATVTQAETAAQPRLLAVGHKLHPLLEEDDRVAAFVEGASVVEEVPAVLQRLVNELASLQGRHFGLSLYGIYHDDNGIAVNRLLPPFQQQSNDPPSYPDPPLMNLPAEELLIDLTDHYLLAALHRMLYTSLMVENRRRVTHLEGAVKHMDEESNELTRQCNTLRQEEIIEEIEVILLSSASLDDGPGMQK
;
A
#
# COMPACT_ATOMS: atom_id res chain seq x y z
N MET A 1 -37.88 4.21 72.10
CA MET A 1 -37.53 5.33 71.19
C MET A 1 -36.02 5.55 71.24
N ALA A 2 -35.29 5.11 70.23
CA ALA A 2 -33.87 5.29 70.12
C ALA A 2 -33.62 6.05 68.82
N PRO A 3 -32.75 7.09 68.75
CA PRO A 3 -32.47 7.83 67.54
C PRO A 3 -31.43 7.12 66.69
N CYS A 4 -31.71 7.00 65.40
CA CYS A 4 -30.81 6.60 64.35
C CYS A 4 -29.59 7.52 64.28
N ARG A 5 -28.40 6.97 64.48
CA ARG A 5 -27.14 7.60 64.10
C ARG A 5 -26.95 7.46 62.62
N GLY A 6 -27.12 8.56 61.87
CA GLY A 6 -26.69 8.70 60.51
C GLY A 6 -25.17 8.57 60.42
N ARG A 7 -24.66 7.56 59.68
CA ARG A 7 -23.25 7.51 59.25
C ARG A 7 -23.07 8.57 58.18
N LEU A 8 -22.35 9.62 58.49
CA LEU A 8 -21.75 10.53 57.53
C LEU A 8 -20.77 9.68 56.67
N ALA A 9 -21.08 9.51 55.39
CA ALA A 9 -20.17 8.97 54.42
C ALA A 9 -19.00 9.96 54.29
N ALA A 10 -17.80 9.49 54.54
CA ALA A 10 -16.56 10.25 54.32
C ALA A 10 -16.46 10.61 52.83
N PRO A 11 -16.14 11.88 52.47
CA PRO A 11 -15.93 12.24 51.07
C PRO A 11 -14.72 11.46 50.57
N GLY A 12 -14.97 10.57 49.61
CA GLY A 12 -13.95 9.76 48.92
C GLY A 12 -12.96 10.71 48.25
N PHE A 13 -11.70 10.58 48.61
CA PHE A 13 -10.57 11.44 48.28
C PHE A 13 -10.42 11.65 46.75
N PRO A 14 -10.44 12.89 46.25
CA PRO A 14 -10.16 13.24 44.84
C PRO A 14 -8.72 12.82 44.42
N ARG A 15 -7.80 12.68 45.34
CA ARG A 15 -6.40 12.27 45.18
C ARG A 15 -6.20 10.95 44.43
N ARG A 16 -7.00 9.90 44.72
CA ARG A 16 -6.90 8.62 44.02
C ARG A 16 -7.29 8.72 42.54
N ALA A 17 -8.23 9.59 42.20
CA ALA A 17 -8.70 9.78 40.82
C ALA A 17 -7.68 10.58 39.99
N ALA A 18 -7.03 11.60 40.53
CA ALA A 18 -6.00 12.39 39.84
C ALA A 18 -4.71 11.57 39.58
N MET A 19 -4.21 10.88 40.59
CA MET A 19 -3.04 9.99 40.44
C MET A 19 -3.30 8.82 39.48
N SER A 20 -4.52 8.27 39.44
CA SER A 20 -4.91 7.26 38.45
C SER A 20 -4.88 7.84 37.04
N ARG A 21 -5.50 9.01 36.84
CA ARG A 21 -5.56 9.68 35.52
C ARG A 21 -4.17 10.03 34.99
N ARG A 22 -3.27 10.54 35.80
CA ARG A 22 -1.89 10.83 35.38
C ARG A 22 -1.15 9.56 34.96
N ARG A 23 -1.29 8.46 35.70
CA ARG A 23 -0.68 7.17 35.33
C ARG A 23 -1.23 6.62 34.01
N ASP A 24 -2.52 6.76 33.78
CA ASP A 24 -3.17 6.35 32.53
C ASP A 24 -2.63 7.15 31.34
N LEU A 25 -2.45 8.47 31.47
CA LEU A 25 -1.85 9.32 30.45
C LEU A 25 -0.36 9.00 30.22
N GLU A 26 0.40 8.75 31.27
CA GLU A 26 1.81 8.33 31.16
C GLU A 26 1.92 6.98 30.43
N HIS A 27 1.04 6.01 30.72
CA HIS A 27 0.99 4.74 30.03
C HIS A 27 0.61 4.90 28.56
N HIS A 28 -0.42 5.71 28.27
CA HIS A 28 -0.82 6.03 26.91
C HIS A 28 0.33 6.66 26.10
N ARG A 29 1.02 7.65 26.70
CA ARG A 29 2.20 8.27 26.07
C ARG A 29 3.32 7.28 25.80
N HIS A 30 3.55 6.32 26.71
CA HIS A 30 4.56 5.29 26.53
C HIS A 30 4.21 4.38 25.36
N SER A 31 2.98 3.85 25.31
CA SER A 31 2.50 3.01 24.20
C SER A 31 2.54 3.76 22.86
N LEU A 32 2.18 5.05 22.85
CA LEU A 32 2.28 5.90 21.66
C LEU A 32 3.73 6.00 21.17
N GLY A 33 4.67 6.14 22.10
CA GLY A 33 6.11 6.15 21.81
C GLY A 33 6.59 4.85 21.17
N GLU A 34 6.16 3.69 21.67
CA GLU A 34 6.51 2.39 21.10
C GLU A 34 5.95 2.23 19.67
N ILE A 35 4.68 2.57 19.47
CA ILE A 35 4.05 2.53 18.13
C ILE A 35 4.78 3.46 17.15
N ARG A 36 5.13 4.67 17.60
CA ARG A 36 5.89 5.66 16.83
C ARG A 36 7.24 5.10 16.35
N GLU A 37 7.98 4.42 17.21
CA GLU A 37 9.28 3.81 16.84
C GLU A 37 9.10 2.70 15.78
N ILE A 38 8.06 1.88 15.91
CA ILE A 38 7.71 0.85 14.91
C ILE A 38 7.40 1.52 13.56
N MET A 39 6.53 2.54 13.54
CA MET A 39 6.18 3.26 12.32
C MET A 39 7.37 3.96 11.67
N ASN A 40 8.25 4.55 12.46
CA ASN A 40 9.47 5.17 11.96
C ASN A 40 10.42 4.13 11.33
N SER A 41 10.54 2.96 11.93
CA SER A 41 11.31 1.84 11.37
C SER A 41 10.72 1.35 10.05
N MET A 42 9.39 1.19 9.97
CA MET A 42 8.70 0.81 8.73
C MET A 42 8.88 1.87 7.63
N LYS A 43 8.81 3.17 7.98
CA LYS A 43 9.08 4.28 7.05
C LYS A 43 10.50 4.19 6.48
N ASN A 44 11.49 3.94 7.33
CA ASN A 44 12.88 3.82 6.90
C ASN A 44 13.10 2.62 5.97
N LEU A 45 12.48 1.48 6.25
CA LEU A 45 12.52 0.31 5.36
C LEU A 45 11.90 0.62 3.99
N ALA A 46 10.72 1.23 3.97
CA ALA A 46 10.07 1.63 2.72
C ALA A 46 10.93 2.64 1.92
N TYR A 47 11.58 3.59 2.59
CA TYR A 47 12.51 4.51 1.95
C TYR A 47 13.73 3.80 1.36
N MET A 48 14.29 2.81 2.04
CA MET A 48 15.40 2.01 1.51
C MET A 48 14.98 1.23 0.26
N GLU A 49 13.77 0.65 0.26
CA GLU A 49 13.22 -0.06 -0.90
C GLU A 49 13.03 0.89 -2.10
N THR A 50 12.53 2.11 -1.90
CA THR A 50 12.42 3.09 -2.98
C THR A 50 13.78 3.42 -3.60
N ARG A 51 14.85 3.49 -2.81
CA ARG A 51 16.21 3.72 -3.31
C ARG A 51 16.78 2.54 -4.10
N LYS A 52 16.49 1.31 -3.69
CA LYS A 52 16.86 0.11 -4.46
C LYS A 52 16.13 0.10 -5.81
N LEU A 53 14.80 0.26 -5.78
CA LEU A 53 13.95 0.28 -6.99
C LEU A 53 14.39 1.35 -8.00
N ALA A 54 14.78 2.54 -7.53
CA ALA A 54 15.27 3.61 -8.39
C ALA A 54 16.50 3.22 -9.22
N ARG A 55 17.25 2.19 -8.84
CA ARG A 55 18.41 1.68 -9.60
C ARG A 55 17.98 0.67 -10.66
N PHE A 56 16.91 -0.10 -10.43
CA PHE A 56 16.47 -1.16 -11.34
C PHE A 56 15.49 -0.66 -12.40
N LEU A 57 14.61 0.27 -12.05
CA LEU A 57 13.55 0.76 -12.94
C LEU A 57 14.04 1.30 -14.30
N PRO A 58 15.10 2.12 -14.38
CA PRO A 58 15.56 2.62 -15.69
C PRO A 58 16.01 1.50 -16.63
N ALA A 59 16.67 0.48 -16.10
CA ALA A 59 17.09 -0.68 -16.90
C ALA A 59 15.89 -1.47 -17.42
N GLN A 60 14.88 -1.70 -16.59
CA GLN A 60 13.64 -2.38 -17.00
C GLN A 60 12.85 -1.59 -18.05
N GLN A 61 12.78 -0.27 -17.91
CA GLN A 61 12.15 0.60 -18.90
C GLN A 61 12.90 0.55 -20.24
N ALA A 62 14.24 0.54 -20.21
CA ALA A 62 15.07 0.44 -21.41
C ALA A 62 14.86 -0.89 -22.13
N VAL A 63 14.76 -2.01 -21.40
CA VAL A 63 14.48 -3.34 -22.00
C VAL A 63 13.15 -3.34 -22.73
N VAL A 64 12.07 -2.91 -22.08
CA VAL A 64 10.75 -2.86 -22.71
C VAL A 64 10.76 -1.97 -23.95
N LYS A 65 11.35 -0.77 -23.85
CA LYS A 65 11.47 0.15 -24.99
C LYS A 65 12.28 -0.45 -26.15
N SER A 66 13.36 -1.19 -25.88
CA SER A 66 14.14 -1.88 -26.91
C SER A 66 13.32 -2.92 -27.63
N ILE A 67 12.52 -3.72 -26.91
CA ILE A 67 11.63 -4.72 -27.50
C ILE A 67 10.55 -4.05 -28.35
N GLU A 68 9.91 -2.97 -27.83
CA GLU A 68 8.92 -2.21 -28.58
C GLU A 68 9.49 -1.60 -29.86
N THR A 69 10.72 -1.09 -29.84
CA THR A 69 11.41 -0.56 -31.03
C THR A 69 11.69 -1.68 -32.04
N MET A 70 12.21 -2.82 -31.59
CA MET A 70 12.45 -3.97 -32.48
C MET A 70 11.13 -4.49 -33.09
N ALA A 71 10.07 -4.52 -32.30
CA ALA A 71 8.75 -4.92 -32.78
C ALA A 71 8.21 -3.94 -33.85
N ALA A 72 8.34 -2.64 -33.63
CA ALA A 72 7.93 -1.63 -34.60
C ALA A 72 8.68 -1.77 -35.93
N ASP A 73 10.01 -1.90 -35.88
CA ASP A 73 10.84 -2.13 -37.08
C ASP A 73 10.45 -3.42 -37.81
N PHE A 74 10.28 -4.53 -37.08
CA PHE A 74 9.88 -5.82 -37.65
C PHE A 74 8.50 -5.74 -38.33
N LEU A 75 7.49 -5.18 -37.62
CA LEU A 75 6.11 -5.11 -38.11
C LEU A 75 5.96 -4.18 -39.32
N SER A 76 6.80 -3.15 -39.44
CA SER A 76 6.78 -2.25 -40.60
C SER A 76 7.08 -2.97 -41.93
N PHE A 77 7.83 -4.09 -41.88
CA PHE A 77 8.16 -4.93 -43.04
C PHE A 77 7.23 -6.16 -43.18
N HIS A 78 6.42 -6.47 -42.16
CA HIS A 78 5.52 -7.62 -42.14
C HIS A 78 4.08 -7.19 -41.79
N PRO A 79 3.45 -6.33 -42.63
CA PRO A 79 2.07 -5.88 -42.39
C PRO A 79 1.11 -7.09 -42.46
N GLY A 80 0.21 -7.18 -41.50
CA GLY A 80 -0.81 -8.23 -41.44
C GLY A 80 -0.37 -9.53 -40.74
N ILE A 81 0.86 -9.60 -40.18
CA ILE A 81 1.32 -10.77 -39.39
C ILE A 81 0.66 -10.82 -38.00
N LEU A 82 0.22 -9.66 -37.46
CA LEU A 82 -0.51 -9.62 -36.21
C LEU A 82 -1.89 -10.25 -36.39
N ALA A 83 -2.19 -11.26 -35.59
CA ALA A 83 -3.53 -11.81 -35.54
C ALA A 83 -4.53 -10.74 -35.09
N GLU A 84 -5.72 -10.70 -35.74
CA GLU A 84 -6.80 -9.91 -35.23
C GLU A 84 -7.13 -10.34 -33.79
N ALA A 85 -7.40 -9.36 -32.93
CA ALA A 85 -7.74 -9.65 -31.55
C ALA A 85 -9.01 -10.52 -31.52
N ALA A 86 -8.88 -11.76 -31.06
CA ALA A 86 -10.03 -12.62 -30.85
C ALA A 86 -10.98 -11.94 -29.84
N GLU A 87 -12.28 -11.99 -30.07
CA GLU A 87 -13.33 -11.53 -29.14
C GLU A 87 -13.42 -12.48 -27.93
N THR A 88 -12.35 -12.57 -27.16
CA THR A 88 -12.33 -13.34 -25.91
C THR A 88 -12.56 -12.42 -24.73
N ALA A 89 -13.15 -12.97 -23.66
CA ALA A 89 -13.34 -12.23 -22.41
C ALA A 89 -11.99 -11.67 -21.92
N PRO A 90 -11.89 -10.36 -21.68
CA PRO A 90 -10.62 -9.75 -21.23
C PRO A 90 -10.23 -10.24 -19.84
N VAL A 91 -8.94 -10.42 -19.63
CA VAL A 91 -8.36 -10.68 -18.31
C VAL A 91 -7.68 -9.41 -17.82
N PHE A 92 -8.08 -8.93 -16.65
CA PHE A 92 -7.45 -7.80 -15.98
C PHE A 92 -6.52 -8.29 -14.89
N LEU A 93 -5.24 -8.01 -15.05
CA LEU A 93 -4.21 -8.20 -14.04
C LEU A 93 -4.14 -6.93 -13.19
N MET A 94 -4.51 -7.03 -11.91
CA MET A 94 -4.46 -5.93 -10.96
C MET A 94 -3.27 -6.08 -10.02
N ILE A 95 -2.40 -5.06 -9.96
CA ILE A 95 -1.25 -5.05 -9.06
C ILE A 95 -1.52 -4.09 -7.90
N GLY A 96 -1.97 -4.66 -6.78
CA GLY A 96 -2.20 -3.97 -5.51
C GLY A 96 -1.04 -4.10 -4.54
N THR A 97 -1.27 -3.68 -3.30
CA THR A 97 -0.26 -3.69 -2.25
C THR A 97 -0.21 -5.03 -1.52
N GLU A 98 1.01 -5.46 -1.18
CA GLU A 98 1.22 -6.59 -0.29
C GLU A 98 1.05 -6.19 1.17
N ARG A 99 1.58 -5.02 1.56
CA ARG A 99 1.52 -4.50 2.92
C ARG A 99 0.64 -3.25 3.03
N GLY A 100 0.20 -2.95 4.26
CA GLY A 100 -0.62 -1.79 4.56
C GLY A 100 0.14 -0.45 4.57
N PHE A 101 -0.53 0.57 5.07
CA PHE A 101 -0.05 1.95 5.22
C PHE A 101 0.23 2.67 3.89
N CYS A 102 -0.51 2.33 2.85
CA CYS A 102 -0.40 2.95 1.52
C CYS A 102 -1.58 3.88 1.18
N GLY A 103 -2.41 4.23 2.18
CA GLY A 103 -3.60 5.06 1.99
C GLY A 103 -4.66 4.36 1.13
N ASP A 104 -5.20 5.08 0.17
CA ASP A 104 -6.26 4.67 -0.75
C ASP A 104 -5.81 3.84 -1.96
N PHE A 105 -4.57 3.35 -1.97
CA PHE A 105 -3.94 2.69 -3.14
C PHE A 105 -4.83 1.64 -3.79
N ASN A 106 -5.35 0.69 -3.01
CA ASN A 106 -6.16 -0.41 -3.53
C ASN A 106 -7.59 0.02 -3.90
N HIS A 107 -8.18 0.97 -3.17
CA HIS A 107 -9.50 1.50 -3.51
C HIS A 107 -9.47 2.23 -4.85
N ALA A 108 -8.44 3.03 -5.11
CA ALA A 108 -8.27 3.70 -6.39
C ALA A 108 -8.14 2.70 -7.56
N LEU A 109 -7.48 1.54 -7.36
CA LEU A 109 -7.44 0.46 -8.36
C LEU A 109 -8.84 -0.11 -8.64
N MET A 110 -9.66 -0.31 -7.61
CA MET A 110 -11.03 -0.80 -7.73
C MET A 110 -11.91 0.19 -8.51
N ASP A 111 -11.81 1.48 -8.22
CA ASP A 111 -12.52 2.54 -8.94
C ASP A 111 -12.13 2.56 -10.43
N ARG A 112 -10.83 2.38 -10.70
CA ARG A 112 -10.34 2.30 -12.07
C ARG A 112 -10.85 1.07 -12.81
N LEU A 113 -10.83 -0.10 -12.14
CA LEU A 113 -11.39 -1.34 -12.68
C LEU A 113 -12.87 -1.14 -13.06
N ALA A 114 -13.68 -0.59 -12.16
CA ALA A 114 -15.09 -0.32 -12.40
C ALA A 114 -15.29 0.58 -13.64
N THR A 115 -14.47 1.62 -13.79
CA THR A 115 -14.53 2.52 -14.96
C THR A 115 -14.20 1.79 -16.27
N VAL A 116 -13.17 0.95 -16.27
CA VAL A 116 -12.72 0.23 -17.48
C VAL A 116 -13.71 -0.87 -17.86
N THR A 117 -14.24 -1.61 -16.90
CA THR A 117 -15.19 -2.70 -17.17
C THR A 117 -16.57 -2.21 -17.60
N GLN A 118 -16.99 -0.99 -17.24
CA GLN A 118 -18.23 -0.38 -17.75
C GLN A 118 -18.16 -0.06 -19.24
N ALA A 119 -16.99 0.18 -19.79
CA ALA A 119 -16.79 0.49 -21.20
C ALA A 119 -16.79 -0.77 -22.11
N GLU A 120 -16.59 -1.96 -21.55
CA GLU A 120 -16.53 -3.24 -22.28
C GLU A 120 -17.83 -4.02 -22.10
N THR A 121 -18.63 -4.09 -23.14
CA THR A 121 -20.03 -4.60 -23.10
C THR A 121 -20.17 -6.08 -23.47
N ALA A 122 -19.12 -6.77 -23.96
CA ALA A 122 -19.28 -8.03 -24.69
C ALA A 122 -19.15 -9.33 -23.88
N ALA A 123 -18.30 -9.40 -22.83
CA ALA A 123 -18.13 -10.60 -22.02
C ALA A 123 -17.72 -10.23 -20.58
N GLN A 124 -18.12 -11.06 -19.59
CA GLN A 124 -17.70 -10.83 -18.21
C GLN A 124 -16.16 -10.94 -18.09
N PRO A 125 -15.48 -9.87 -17.68
CA PRO A 125 -14.04 -9.86 -17.54
C PRO A 125 -13.61 -10.81 -16.41
N ARG A 126 -12.42 -11.42 -16.54
CA ARG A 126 -11.79 -12.18 -15.46
C ARG A 126 -10.73 -11.34 -14.80
N LEU A 127 -10.54 -11.53 -13.51
CA LEU A 127 -9.58 -10.79 -12.70
C LEU A 127 -8.47 -11.70 -12.21
N LEU A 128 -7.25 -11.24 -12.32
CA LEU A 128 -6.07 -11.83 -11.68
C LEU A 128 -5.50 -10.78 -10.73
N ALA A 129 -5.60 -11.01 -9.43
CA ALA A 129 -5.22 -10.05 -8.41
C ALA A 129 -3.86 -10.41 -7.79
N VAL A 130 -2.96 -9.43 -7.73
CA VAL A 130 -1.65 -9.53 -7.08
C VAL A 130 -1.64 -8.61 -5.86
N GLY A 131 -1.21 -9.13 -4.71
CA GLY A 131 -1.09 -8.38 -3.48
C GLY A 131 -2.15 -8.72 -2.44
N HIS A 132 -1.70 -9.07 -1.25
CA HIS A 132 -2.55 -9.55 -0.15
C HIS A 132 -3.64 -8.55 0.26
N LYS A 133 -3.39 -7.25 0.14
CA LYS A 133 -4.35 -6.20 0.54
C LYS A 133 -5.47 -5.95 -0.47
N LEU A 134 -5.40 -6.54 -1.68
CA LEU A 134 -6.54 -6.60 -2.60
C LEU A 134 -7.53 -7.71 -2.24
N HIS A 135 -7.07 -8.78 -1.58
CA HIS A 135 -7.91 -9.95 -1.28
C HIS A 135 -9.23 -9.57 -0.57
N PRO A 136 -9.23 -8.81 0.53
CA PRO A 136 -10.48 -8.46 1.22
C PRO A 136 -11.45 -7.61 0.39
N LEU A 137 -10.95 -6.89 -0.63
CA LEU A 137 -11.77 -6.05 -1.52
C LEU A 137 -12.40 -6.84 -2.66
N LEU A 138 -11.90 -8.03 -2.96
CA LEU A 138 -12.27 -8.87 -4.08
C LEU A 138 -12.77 -10.26 -3.65
N GLU A 139 -12.89 -10.53 -2.34
CA GLU A 139 -13.24 -11.84 -1.80
C GLU A 139 -14.61 -12.34 -2.27
N GLU A 140 -15.57 -11.43 -2.46
CA GLU A 140 -16.94 -11.75 -2.91
C GLU A 140 -17.13 -11.55 -4.43
N ASP A 141 -16.05 -11.26 -5.20
CA ASP A 141 -16.15 -11.02 -6.63
C ASP A 141 -15.93 -12.31 -7.44
N ASP A 142 -17.00 -12.87 -7.98
CA ASP A 142 -16.98 -14.13 -8.78
C ASP A 142 -16.12 -14.04 -10.06
N ARG A 143 -15.71 -12.84 -10.47
CA ARG A 143 -14.82 -12.65 -11.63
C ARG A 143 -13.38 -13.01 -11.34
N VAL A 144 -12.98 -13.14 -10.06
CA VAL A 144 -11.60 -13.42 -9.69
C VAL A 144 -11.23 -14.85 -10.05
N ALA A 145 -10.26 -14.99 -10.94
CA ALA A 145 -9.75 -16.27 -11.39
C ALA A 145 -8.66 -16.83 -10.47
N ALA A 146 -7.79 -15.95 -9.95
CA ALA A 146 -6.75 -16.31 -8.99
C ALA A 146 -6.25 -15.09 -8.21
N PHE A 147 -5.73 -15.36 -7.01
CA PHE A 147 -4.96 -14.43 -6.18
C PHE A 147 -3.49 -14.87 -6.14
N VAL A 148 -2.60 -13.91 -6.36
CA VAL A 148 -1.15 -14.12 -6.26
C VAL A 148 -0.61 -13.21 -5.16
N GLU A 149 0.18 -13.76 -4.25
CA GLU A 149 0.89 -12.95 -3.26
C GLU A 149 1.85 -11.99 -3.95
N GLY A 150 1.83 -10.72 -3.53
CA GLY A 150 2.68 -9.68 -4.08
C GLY A 150 4.12 -9.71 -3.54
N ALA A 151 4.91 -8.71 -3.92
CA ALA A 151 6.25 -8.48 -3.39
C ALA A 151 6.20 -7.40 -2.31
N SER A 152 6.90 -7.64 -1.20
CA SER A 152 7.14 -6.64 -0.15
C SER A 152 8.46 -5.91 -0.34
N VAL A 153 9.43 -6.56 -0.99
CA VAL A 153 10.78 -6.08 -1.27
C VAL A 153 11.19 -6.42 -2.71
N VAL A 154 12.18 -5.73 -3.21
CA VAL A 154 12.69 -5.88 -4.60
C VAL A 154 13.08 -7.32 -4.91
N GLU A 155 13.70 -7.99 -3.96
CA GLU A 155 14.23 -9.35 -4.11
C GLU A 155 13.14 -10.42 -4.32
N GLU A 156 11.91 -10.14 -3.92
CA GLU A 156 10.76 -11.04 -4.09
C GLU A 156 10.09 -10.95 -5.47
N VAL A 157 10.33 -9.85 -6.20
CA VAL A 157 9.68 -9.61 -7.51
C VAL A 157 9.87 -10.73 -8.52
N PRO A 158 11.07 -11.35 -8.68
CA PRO A 158 11.22 -12.48 -9.59
C PRO A 158 10.37 -13.69 -9.23
N ALA A 159 10.18 -13.97 -7.94
CA ALA A 159 9.34 -15.08 -7.48
C ALA A 159 7.84 -14.79 -7.73
N VAL A 160 7.41 -13.54 -7.54
CA VAL A 160 6.04 -13.10 -7.87
C VAL A 160 5.80 -13.23 -9.37
N LEU A 161 6.75 -12.79 -10.19
CA LEU A 161 6.67 -12.90 -11.64
C LEU A 161 6.52 -14.36 -12.09
N GLN A 162 7.28 -15.29 -11.51
CA GLN A 162 7.18 -16.70 -11.85
C GLN A 162 5.79 -17.26 -11.50
N ARG A 163 5.23 -16.93 -10.33
CA ARG A 163 3.86 -17.34 -9.96
C ARG A 163 2.84 -16.76 -10.93
N LEU A 164 2.98 -15.49 -11.29
CA LEU A 164 2.09 -14.81 -12.21
C LEU A 164 2.11 -15.42 -13.60
N VAL A 165 3.28 -15.75 -14.14
CA VAL A 165 3.43 -16.44 -15.44
C VAL A 165 2.76 -17.81 -15.41
N ASN A 166 2.91 -18.58 -14.33
CA ASN A 166 2.27 -19.88 -14.17
C ASN A 166 0.72 -19.76 -14.15
N GLU A 167 0.18 -18.75 -13.45
CA GLU A 167 -1.28 -18.51 -13.44
C GLU A 167 -1.79 -18.07 -14.82
N LEU A 168 -1.08 -17.19 -15.51
CA LEU A 168 -1.42 -16.79 -16.88
C LEU A 168 -1.38 -17.97 -17.85
N ALA A 169 -0.37 -18.83 -17.76
CA ALA A 169 -0.29 -20.04 -18.57
C ALA A 169 -1.46 -21.00 -18.32
N SER A 170 -1.91 -21.13 -17.07
CA SER A 170 -3.08 -21.94 -16.72
C SER A 170 -4.38 -21.39 -17.31
N LEU A 171 -4.50 -20.07 -17.38
CA LEU A 171 -5.64 -19.38 -17.99
C LEU A 171 -5.62 -19.48 -19.53
N GLN A 172 -4.44 -19.35 -20.15
CA GLN A 172 -4.24 -19.45 -21.59
C GLN A 172 -4.54 -20.87 -22.12
N GLY A 173 -4.16 -21.91 -21.38
CA GLY A 173 -4.47 -23.30 -21.74
C GLY A 173 -5.96 -23.63 -21.83
N ARG A 174 -6.83 -22.79 -21.28
CA ARG A 174 -8.30 -22.93 -21.30
C ARG A 174 -8.97 -22.09 -22.39
N HIS A 175 -8.29 -21.08 -22.94
CA HIS A 175 -8.86 -20.12 -23.88
C HIS A 175 -7.82 -19.72 -24.95
N PHE A 176 -8.04 -20.11 -26.19
CA PHE A 176 -7.27 -19.62 -27.34
C PHE A 176 -7.56 -18.12 -27.54
N GLY A 177 -6.50 -17.29 -27.51
CA GLY A 177 -6.62 -15.84 -27.78
C GLY A 177 -6.90 -15.00 -26.54
N LEU A 178 -5.97 -14.99 -25.55
CA LEU A 178 -6.09 -14.19 -24.31
C LEU A 178 -5.95 -12.70 -24.59
N SER A 179 -6.96 -11.89 -24.25
CA SER A 179 -6.82 -10.43 -24.14
C SER A 179 -6.42 -10.08 -22.70
N LEU A 180 -5.17 -9.62 -22.49
CA LEU A 180 -4.63 -9.32 -21.16
C LEU A 180 -4.39 -7.81 -21.01
N TYR A 181 -4.95 -7.24 -19.94
CA TYR A 181 -4.73 -5.85 -19.53
C TYR A 181 -4.13 -5.79 -18.14
N GLY A 182 -3.13 -4.93 -17.95
CA GLY A 182 -2.55 -4.65 -16.64
C GLY A 182 -3.08 -3.35 -16.06
N ILE A 183 -3.57 -3.40 -14.81
CA ILE A 183 -4.00 -2.24 -14.02
C ILE A 183 -3.07 -2.10 -12.83
N TYR A 184 -2.33 -1.01 -12.77
CA TYR A 184 -1.33 -0.78 -11.73
C TYR A 184 -1.07 0.71 -11.53
N HIS A 185 -0.45 1.06 -10.40
CA HIS A 185 -0.01 2.43 -10.16
C HIS A 185 1.34 2.71 -10.84
N ASP A 186 1.39 3.82 -11.57
CA ASP A 186 2.63 4.41 -12.07
C ASP A 186 2.88 5.80 -11.45
N ASP A 187 3.94 6.50 -11.90
CA ASP A 187 4.29 7.84 -11.39
C ASP A 187 3.21 8.91 -11.71
N ASN A 188 2.34 8.67 -12.72
CA ASN A 188 1.30 9.60 -13.16
C ASN A 188 -0.11 9.25 -12.64
N GLY A 189 -0.25 8.13 -11.94
CA GLY A 189 -1.52 7.66 -11.41
C GLY A 189 -1.76 6.17 -11.68
N ILE A 190 -2.98 5.81 -12.11
CA ILE A 190 -3.30 4.42 -12.44
C ILE A 190 -3.23 4.21 -13.95
N ALA A 191 -2.28 3.41 -14.38
CA ALA A 191 -2.11 2.99 -15.75
C ALA A 191 -2.97 1.76 -16.06
N VAL A 192 -3.52 1.72 -17.29
CA VAL A 192 -4.18 0.56 -17.87
C VAL A 192 -3.48 0.26 -19.19
N ASN A 193 -2.70 -0.81 -19.22
CA ASN A 193 -1.92 -1.18 -20.39
C ASN A 193 -2.39 -2.51 -20.95
N ARG A 194 -2.60 -2.57 -22.26
CA ARG A 194 -2.81 -3.84 -22.95
C ARG A 194 -1.51 -4.58 -23.11
N LEU A 195 -1.46 -5.81 -22.60
CA LEU A 195 -0.29 -6.67 -22.64
C LEU A 195 -0.37 -7.71 -23.76
N LEU A 196 -1.58 -8.25 -23.98
CA LEU A 196 -1.86 -9.21 -25.07
C LEU A 196 -3.15 -8.84 -25.80
N PRO A 197 -3.20 -9.01 -27.13
CA PRO A 197 -2.04 -9.12 -28.00
C PRO A 197 -1.23 -7.81 -28.00
N PRO A 198 0.12 -7.92 -28.02
CA PRO A 198 1.01 -6.75 -27.98
C PRO A 198 1.09 -6.05 -29.34
N PHE A 199 1.74 -4.90 -29.36
CA PHE A 199 2.20 -4.19 -30.57
C PHE A 199 1.10 -3.67 -31.51
N GLN A 200 -0.16 -3.61 -31.10
CA GLN A 200 -1.27 -3.16 -31.93
C GLN A 200 -1.13 -1.69 -32.40
N GLN A 201 -0.46 -0.85 -31.61
CA GLN A 201 -0.25 0.56 -31.94
C GLN A 201 0.93 0.77 -32.89
N GLN A 202 1.93 -0.11 -32.84
CA GLN A 202 3.15 -0.04 -33.66
C GLN A 202 2.98 -0.55 -35.09
N SER A 203 1.92 -1.28 -35.39
CA SER A 203 1.74 -1.92 -36.71
C SER A 203 1.54 -0.93 -37.87
N ASN A 204 1.30 0.35 -37.59
CA ASN A 204 1.05 1.39 -38.58
C ASN A 204 2.19 2.40 -38.76
N ASP A 205 3.29 2.22 -38.02
CA ASP A 205 4.43 3.12 -38.13
C ASP A 205 5.20 2.85 -39.43
N PRO A 206 5.67 3.91 -40.13
CA PRO A 206 6.51 3.72 -41.31
C PRO A 206 7.86 3.10 -40.91
N PRO A 207 8.49 2.29 -41.81
CA PRO A 207 9.76 1.67 -41.51
C PRO A 207 10.85 2.73 -41.20
N SER A 208 11.60 2.51 -40.12
CA SER A 208 12.71 3.38 -39.74
C SER A 208 13.95 3.16 -40.63
N TYR A 209 14.01 2.02 -41.31
CA TYR A 209 15.13 1.63 -42.17
C TYR A 209 14.66 1.30 -43.58
N PRO A 210 15.50 1.53 -44.62
CA PRO A 210 15.10 1.26 -46.00
C PRO A 210 15.03 -0.24 -46.35
N ASP A 211 15.79 -1.09 -45.65
CA ASP A 211 15.87 -2.50 -45.90
C ASP A 211 15.33 -3.33 -44.71
N PRO A 212 14.68 -4.48 -44.96
CA PRO A 212 14.21 -5.34 -43.90
C PRO A 212 15.35 -5.91 -43.03
N PRO A 213 15.14 -6.13 -41.73
CA PRO A 213 16.14 -6.72 -40.88
C PRO A 213 16.49 -8.14 -41.33
N LEU A 214 17.77 -8.51 -41.20
CA LEU A 214 18.22 -9.90 -41.46
C LEU A 214 17.68 -10.79 -40.35
N MET A 215 16.89 -11.78 -40.70
CA MET A 215 16.29 -12.73 -39.77
C MET A 215 16.85 -14.12 -39.95
N ASN A 216 17.10 -14.84 -38.87
CA ASN A 216 17.49 -16.25 -38.85
C ASN A 216 16.30 -17.19 -38.57
N LEU A 217 15.14 -16.65 -38.22
CA LEU A 217 13.91 -17.38 -37.92
C LEU A 217 12.80 -16.98 -38.88
N PRO A 218 11.81 -17.84 -39.12
CA PRO A 218 10.56 -17.46 -39.78
C PRO A 218 9.88 -16.29 -39.05
N ALA A 219 9.20 -15.42 -39.78
CA ALA A 219 8.59 -14.21 -39.22
C ALA A 219 7.55 -14.51 -38.11
N GLU A 220 6.78 -15.58 -38.26
CA GLU A 220 5.78 -16.00 -37.26
C GLU A 220 6.45 -16.49 -35.97
N GLU A 221 7.53 -17.22 -36.05
CA GLU A 221 8.28 -17.74 -34.91
C GLU A 221 8.98 -16.60 -34.15
N LEU A 222 9.57 -15.65 -34.90
CA LEU A 222 10.16 -14.44 -34.31
C LEU A 222 9.09 -13.61 -33.57
N LEU A 223 7.87 -13.47 -34.13
CA LEU A 223 6.79 -12.73 -33.48
C LEU A 223 6.36 -13.38 -32.16
N ILE A 224 6.30 -14.71 -32.10
CA ILE A 224 5.98 -15.45 -30.87
C ILE A 224 7.06 -15.20 -29.81
N ASP A 225 8.32 -15.38 -30.16
CA ASP A 225 9.44 -15.16 -29.24
C ASP A 225 9.47 -13.69 -28.74
N LEU A 226 9.24 -12.74 -29.64
CA LEU A 226 9.20 -11.32 -29.29
C LEU A 226 8.02 -10.98 -28.35
N THR A 227 6.87 -11.63 -28.55
CA THR A 227 5.70 -11.50 -27.69
C THR A 227 5.98 -12.02 -26.28
N ASP A 228 6.61 -13.18 -26.15
CA ASP A 228 6.96 -13.79 -24.88
C ASP A 228 7.96 -12.94 -24.10
N HIS A 229 9.01 -12.45 -24.78
CA HIS A 229 9.99 -11.56 -24.19
C HIS A 229 9.37 -10.21 -23.78
N TYR A 230 8.49 -9.65 -24.61
CA TYR A 230 7.75 -8.43 -24.27
C TYR A 230 6.88 -8.61 -23.04
N LEU A 231 6.07 -9.68 -22.99
CA LEU A 231 5.18 -9.96 -21.87
C LEU A 231 5.97 -10.07 -20.56
N LEU A 232 7.06 -10.86 -20.56
CA LEU A 232 7.92 -11.03 -19.39
C LEU A 232 8.52 -9.69 -18.92
N ALA A 233 9.05 -8.90 -19.86
CA ALA A 233 9.67 -7.60 -19.56
C ALA A 233 8.62 -6.57 -19.09
N ALA A 234 7.43 -6.54 -19.70
CA ALA A 234 6.33 -5.65 -19.33
C ALA A 234 5.79 -5.98 -17.93
N LEU A 235 5.56 -7.26 -17.62
CA LEU A 235 5.13 -7.69 -16.28
C LEU A 235 6.17 -7.32 -15.21
N HIS A 236 7.45 -7.53 -15.50
CA HIS A 236 8.55 -7.16 -14.61
C HIS A 236 8.57 -5.64 -14.33
N ARG A 237 8.49 -4.82 -15.39
CA ARG A 237 8.40 -3.36 -15.29
C ARG A 237 7.20 -2.93 -14.44
N MET A 238 6.02 -3.53 -14.67
CA MET A 238 4.79 -3.21 -13.95
C MET A 238 4.91 -3.52 -12.46
N LEU A 239 5.45 -4.69 -12.09
CA LEU A 239 5.67 -5.08 -10.70
C LEU A 239 6.63 -4.11 -10.00
N TYR A 240 7.77 -3.77 -10.62
CA TYR A 240 8.72 -2.81 -10.04
C TYR A 240 8.13 -1.41 -9.93
N THR A 241 7.39 -0.96 -10.94
CA THR A 241 6.78 0.38 -10.93
C THR A 241 5.72 0.49 -9.84
N SER A 242 4.83 -0.51 -9.74
CA SER A 242 3.80 -0.55 -8.70
C SER A 242 4.41 -0.62 -7.30
N LEU A 243 5.42 -1.47 -7.09
CA LEU A 243 6.13 -1.57 -5.81
C LEU A 243 6.85 -0.26 -5.44
N MET A 244 7.39 0.47 -6.43
CA MET A 244 7.98 1.80 -6.19
C MET A 244 6.94 2.79 -5.68
N VAL A 245 5.78 2.88 -6.35
CA VAL A 245 4.70 3.79 -5.95
C VAL A 245 4.12 3.38 -4.60
N GLU A 246 3.95 2.08 -4.36
CA GLU A 246 3.52 1.54 -3.06
C GLU A 246 4.44 2.02 -1.92
N ASN A 247 5.76 1.84 -2.07
CA ASN A 247 6.71 2.25 -1.04
C ASN A 247 6.78 3.77 -0.88
N ARG A 248 6.71 4.56 -1.96
CA ARG A 248 6.62 6.04 -1.87
C ARG A 248 5.38 6.49 -1.09
N ARG A 249 4.20 5.92 -1.39
CA ARG A 249 2.96 6.23 -0.65
C ARG A 249 3.07 5.81 0.81
N ARG A 250 3.67 4.65 1.09
CA ARG A 250 3.92 4.17 2.45
C ARG A 250 4.81 5.13 3.22
N VAL A 251 5.90 5.63 2.64
CA VAL A 251 6.77 6.64 3.26
C VAL A 251 5.98 7.89 3.63
N THR A 252 5.23 8.45 2.68
CA THR A 252 4.43 9.66 2.91
C THR A 252 3.36 9.46 3.99
N HIS A 253 2.66 8.32 3.94
CA HIS A 253 1.59 8.03 4.91
C HIS A 253 2.15 7.83 6.33
N LEU A 254 3.24 7.08 6.46
CA LEU A 254 3.90 6.84 7.74
C LEU A 254 4.57 8.11 8.29
N GLU A 255 5.09 8.98 7.44
CA GLU A 255 5.63 10.28 7.86
C GLU A 255 4.55 11.17 8.48
N GLY A 256 3.38 11.23 7.85
CA GLY A 256 2.21 11.91 8.41
C GLY A 256 1.76 11.33 9.75
N ALA A 257 1.71 9.98 9.86
CA ALA A 257 1.34 9.29 11.08
C ALA A 257 2.33 9.53 12.23
N VAL A 258 3.64 9.47 11.96
CA VAL A 258 4.70 9.76 12.95
C VAL A 258 4.58 11.20 13.45
N LYS A 259 4.36 12.16 12.55
CA LYS A 259 4.17 13.57 12.93
C LYS A 259 2.96 13.74 13.84
N HIS A 260 1.84 13.11 13.52
CA HIS A 260 0.63 13.17 14.35
C HIS A 260 0.87 12.59 15.75
N MET A 261 1.58 11.47 15.85
CA MET A 261 1.96 10.87 17.13
C MET A 261 2.88 11.77 17.95
N ASP A 262 3.81 12.49 17.31
CA ASP A 262 4.67 13.48 17.99
C ASP A 262 3.85 14.62 18.56
N GLU A 263 2.86 15.14 17.83
CA GLU A 263 1.94 16.18 18.27
C GLU A 263 1.09 15.71 19.46
N GLU A 264 0.52 14.51 19.39
CA GLU A 264 -0.26 13.90 20.47
C GLU A 264 0.59 13.61 21.71
N SER A 265 1.79 13.08 21.55
CA SER A 265 2.74 12.84 22.66
C SER A 265 3.12 14.14 23.39
N ASN A 266 3.29 15.24 22.65
CA ASN A 266 3.55 16.56 23.23
C ASN A 266 2.33 17.07 24.03
N GLU A 267 1.11 16.86 23.53
CA GLU A 267 -0.10 17.24 24.24
C GLU A 267 -0.29 16.43 25.52
N LEU A 268 -0.10 15.10 25.47
CA LEU A 268 -0.13 14.25 26.65
C LEU A 268 0.93 14.67 27.70
N THR A 269 2.09 15.11 27.25
CA THR A 269 3.15 15.61 28.13
C THR A 269 2.71 16.89 28.87
N ARG A 270 2.04 17.81 28.17
CA ARG A 270 1.48 19.03 28.79
C ARG A 270 0.41 18.69 29.83
N GLN A 271 -0.51 17.77 29.49
CA GLN A 271 -1.56 17.31 30.40
C GLN A 271 -0.99 16.64 31.65
N CYS A 272 0.01 15.77 31.49
CA CYS A 272 0.71 15.16 32.63
C CYS A 272 1.36 16.20 33.55
N ASN A 273 1.99 17.24 32.97
CA ASN A 273 2.62 18.31 33.75
C ASN A 273 1.58 19.13 34.50
N THR A 274 0.42 19.45 33.91
CA THR A 274 -0.68 20.16 34.56
C THR A 274 -1.21 19.36 35.73
N LEU A 275 -1.51 18.08 35.55
CA LEU A 275 -1.97 17.21 36.64
C LEU A 275 -0.93 17.07 37.76
N ARG A 276 0.37 17.02 37.41
CA ARG A 276 1.43 17.03 38.42
C ARG A 276 1.48 18.31 39.23
N GLN A 277 1.26 19.47 38.59
CA GLN A 277 1.17 20.77 39.33
C GLN A 277 -0.03 20.78 40.23
N GLU A 278 -1.20 20.30 39.81
CA GLU A 278 -2.42 20.19 40.64
C GLU A 278 -2.16 19.27 41.84
N GLU A 279 -1.54 18.11 41.67
CA GLU A 279 -1.15 17.18 42.73
C GLU A 279 -0.23 17.88 43.78
N ILE A 280 0.75 18.66 43.35
CA ILE A 280 1.66 19.40 44.23
C ILE A 280 0.91 20.49 45.02
N ILE A 281 0.01 21.22 44.37
CA ILE A 281 -0.79 22.26 45.04
C ILE A 281 -1.67 21.61 46.10
N GLU A 282 -2.37 20.51 45.78
CA GLU A 282 -3.18 19.79 46.78
C GLU A 282 -2.33 19.27 47.94
N GLU A 283 -1.12 18.81 47.70
CA GLU A 283 -0.20 18.39 48.77
C GLU A 283 0.19 19.52 49.68
N ILE A 284 0.50 20.69 49.11
CA ILE A 284 0.82 21.92 49.89
C ILE A 284 -0.39 22.36 50.72
N GLU A 285 -1.59 22.38 50.15
CA GLU A 285 -2.83 22.74 50.86
C GLU A 285 -3.09 21.81 52.05
N VAL A 286 -2.91 20.50 51.89
CA VAL A 286 -3.06 19.52 52.98
C VAL A 286 -2.05 19.77 54.09
N ILE A 287 -0.79 20.08 53.75
CA ILE A 287 0.27 20.38 54.76
C ILE A 287 -0.09 21.65 55.52
N LEU A 288 -0.52 22.73 54.84
CA LEU A 288 -0.94 23.99 55.46
C LEU A 288 -2.12 23.79 56.39
N LEU A 289 -3.17 23.06 55.97
CA LEU A 289 -4.33 22.76 56.81
C LEU A 289 -3.95 21.92 58.04
N SER A 290 -3.03 20.98 57.90
CA SER A 290 -2.55 20.17 59.05
C SER A 290 -1.71 20.96 60.02
N SER A 291 -0.90 21.93 59.57
CA SER A 291 -0.15 22.84 60.44
C SER A 291 -1.05 23.80 61.18
N ALA A 292 -2.08 24.38 60.50
CA ALA A 292 -3.06 25.28 61.17
C ALA A 292 -3.87 24.56 62.25
N SER A 293 -4.21 23.29 62.03
CA SER A 293 -4.93 22.50 63.05
C SER A 293 -4.07 22.12 64.26
N LEU A 294 -2.78 22.20 64.20
CA LEU A 294 -1.86 21.96 65.32
C LEU A 294 -1.65 23.23 66.18
N ASP A 295 -1.80 24.43 65.61
CA ASP A 295 -1.70 25.70 66.34
C ASP A 295 -2.97 26.05 67.15
N ASP A 296 -4.13 25.44 66.83
CA ASP A 296 -5.39 25.57 67.60
C ASP A 296 -5.50 24.57 68.77
N GLY A 297 -4.38 24.12 69.34
CA GLY A 297 -4.34 23.32 70.56
C GLY A 297 -4.91 24.08 71.75
N PRO A 298 -5.67 23.44 72.66
CA PRO A 298 -6.43 24.11 73.73
C PRO A 298 -5.52 24.90 74.65
N GLY A 299 -5.67 26.22 74.64
CA GLY A 299 -5.02 27.10 75.60
C GLY A 299 -5.28 26.63 77.03
N MET A 300 -4.23 26.32 77.75
CA MET A 300 -4.28 26.07 79.21
C MET A 300 -4.95 27.24 79.89
N GLN A 301 -6.19 27.03 80.33
CA GLN A 301 -6.79 27.88 81.38
C GLN A 301 -6.05 27.62 82.68
N LYS A 302 -5.45 28.71 83.21
CA LYS A 302 -5.06 28.80 84.62
C LYS A 302 -6.23 29.25 85.47
#